data_10fca4897f81d9e86f8c779c9eb98b34
#
_entry.id   10fca4897f81d9e86f8c779c9eb98b34
#
_cell.length_a   1.000
_cell.length_b   1.000
_cell.length_c   1.000
_cell.angle_alpha   90.00
_cell.angle_beta   90.00
_cell.angle_gamma   90.00
#
_symmetry.space_group_name_H-M   'P 1'
#
loop_
_entity.id
_entity.type
_entity.pdbx_description
1 polymer ?
#
loop_
_entity_poly.entity_id
_entity_poly.type
_entity_poly.pdbx_seq_one_letter_code
_entity_poly.pdbx_strand_id
1 'polypeptide(L)'
;MNELIRKTNELLKNHGFEYAFCGGWAIDLFIGAQTRKHGDIDILAYWAERDAIIQYMQSLGFLVYEMLGGGKAHHITDVRNQIKCKRNIFCCTQDCEMVVLTETDEEGIYFIDFREVGQTKLNFIEFLFNDKDETDLLYARRHAVKLALSDAILYSGGIPYLSPEMCLLYKSTDTERKGYQSDYDNAMARMNQRQRRWLSDALTIMYPEGHKWMPL
;
A
#
# COMPACT_ATOMS: atom_id res chain seq x y z
N MET A 1 1.09 1.25 -20.17
CA MET A 1 0.48 1.25 -18.81
C MET A 1 -0.20 -0.08 -18.60
N ASN A 2 -0.01 -0.71 -17.45
CA ASN A 2 -0.62 -2.01 -17.13
C ASN A 2 -2.14 -1.88 -17.00
N GLU A 3 -2.88 -2.89 -17.51
CA GLU A 3 -4.35 -2.88 -17.53
C GLU A 3 -4.98 -2.94 -16.13
N LEU A 4 -4.36 -3.66 -15.18
CA LEU A 4 -4.82 -3.71 -13.79
C LEU A 4 -4.75 -2.33 -13.13
N ILE A 5 -3.66 -1.61 -13.32
CA ILE A 5 -3.49 -0.24 -12.79
C ILE A 5 -4.57 0.68 -13.36
N ARG A 6 -4.80 0.61 -14.68
CA ARG A 6 -5.84 1.41 -15.32
C ARG A 6 -7.23 1.08 -14.77
N LYS A 7 -7.59 -0.21 -14.66
CA LYS A 7 -8.89 -0.64 -14.11
C LYS A 7 -9.06 -0.22 -12.66
N THR A 8 -8.02 -0.37 -11.83
CA THR A 8 -8.07 0.06 -10.43
C THR A 8 -8.23 1.57 -10.32
N ASN A 9 -7.50 2.34 -11.12
CA ASN A 9 -7.66 3.80 -11.14
C ASN A 9 -9.08 4.21 -11.57
N GLU A 10 -9.65 3.58 -12.62
CA GLU A 10 -11.02 3.83 -13.04
C GLU A 10 -12.05 3.48 -11.94
N LEU A 11 -11.80 2.40 -11.20
CA LEU A 11 -12.65 2.00 -10.08
C LEU A 11 -12.59 3.01 -8.93
N LEU A 12 -11.43 3.54 -8.58
CA LEU A 12 -11.23 4.36 -7.39
C LEU A 12 -11.42 5.86 -7.63
N LYS A 13 -11.23 6.35 -8.86
CA LYS A 13 -11.41 7.76 -9.17
C LYS A 13 -12.88 8.15 -9.02
N ASN A 14 -13.15 9.37 -8.59
CA ASN A 14 -14.49 9.97 -8.48
C ASN A 14 -15.40 9.43 -7.34
N HIS A 15 -14.86 8.75 -6.34
CA HIS A 15 -15.65 8.22 -5.22
C HIS A 15 -15.50 9.00 -3.90
N GLY A 16 -14.95 10.20 -3.97
CA GLY A 16 -14.94 11.14 -2.86
C GLY A 16 -13.89 10.88 -1.78
N PHE A 17 -13.02 9.89 -1.96
CA PHE A 17 -11.85 9.66 -1.10
C PHE A 17 -10.55 9.80 -1.88
N GLU A 18 -9.48 10.19 -1.18
CA GLU A 18 -8.15 10.31 -1.74
C GLU A 18 -7.42 8.95 -1.70
N TYR A 19 -6.67 8.65 -2.74
CA TYR A 19 -5.87 7.43 -2.82
C TYR A 19 -4.61 7.64 -3.66
N ALA A 20 -3.64 6.76 -3.49
CA ALA A 20 -2.49 6.67 -4.38
C ALA A 20 -2.01 5.22 -4.48
N PHE A 21 -1.57 4.78 -5.66
CA PHE A 21 -0.88 3.51 -5.77
C PHE A 21 0.38 3.54 -4.93
N CYS A 22 0.67 2.47 -4.19
CA CYS A 22 1.90 2.34 -3.43
C CYS A 22 2.57 0.98 -3.70
N GLY A 23 3.48 0.55 -2.85
CA GLY A 23 4.16 -0.73 -3.06
C GLY A 23 5.02 -0.79 -4.33
N GLY A 24 5.01 -1.92 -5.02
CA GLY A 24 5.80 -2.12 -6.23
C GLY A 24 5.28 -1.35 -7.44
N TRP A 25 3.98 -1.19 -7.56
CA TRP A 25 3.37 -0.45 -8.65
C TRP A 25 3.67 1.05 -8.64
N ALA A 26 3.85 1.64 -7.46
CA ALA A 26 4.29 3.04 -7.37
C ALA A 26 5.70 3.23 -7.95
N ILE A 27 6.61 2.27 -7.70
CA ILE A 27 7.96 2.29 -8.27
C ILE A 27 7.89 2.19 -9.81
N ASP A 28 7.07 1.29 -10.34
CA ASP A 28 6.88 1.15 -11.79
C ASP A 28 6.26 2.41 -12.43
N LEU A 29 5.29 3.04 -11.78
CA LEU A 29 4.70 4.31 -12.22
C LEU A 29 5.72 5.45 -12.22
N PHE A 30 6.59 5.50 -11.22
CA PHE A 30 7.69 6.47 -11.16
C PHE A 30 8.71 6.25 -12.29
N ILE A 31 9.08 5.00 -12.56
CA ILE A 31 10.05 4.66 -13.61
C ILE A 31 9.44 4.84 -15.01
N GLY A 32 8.12 4.70 -15.15
CA GLY A 32 7.39 4.73 -16.42
C GLY A 32 7.39 3.40 -17.17
N ALA A 33 7.82 2.32 -16.52
CA ALA A 33 7.86 0.97 -17.11
C ALA A 33 7.67 -0.09 -16.01
N GLN A 34 7.07 -1.23 -16.36
CA GLN A 34 6.98 -2.36 -15.44
C GLN A 34 8.34 -3.05 -15.32
N THR A 35 8.92 -3.01 -14.11
CA THR A 35 10.27 -3.54 -13.84
C THR A 35 10.25 -5.00 -13.40
N ARG A 36 9.14 -5.47 -12.83
CA ARG A 36 8.93 -6.85 -12.40
C ARG A 36 7.45 -7.24 -12.42
N LYS A 37 7.15 -8.49 -12.20
CA LYS A 37 5.79 -8.93 -11.91
C LYS A 37 5.39 -8.52 -10.48
N HIS A 38 4.15 -8.04 -10.33
CA HIS A 38 3.54 -7.74 -9.04
C HIS A 38 2.43 -8.75 -8.77
N GLY A 39 2.29 -9.17 -7.51
CA GLY A 39 1.26 -10.11 -7.08
C GLY A 39 -0.04 -9.42 -6.70
N ASP A 40 0.07 -8.22 -6.14
CA ASP A 40 -0.98 -7.48 -5.46
C ASP A 40 -1.10 -6.04 -5.97
N ILE A 41 -2.16 -5.37 -5.56
CA ILE A 41 -2.36 -3.94 -5.74
C ILE A 41 -2.48 -3.30 -4.37
N ASP A 42 -1.45 -2.52 -4.03
CA ASP A 42 -1.37 -1.75 -2.79
C ASP A 42 -1.85 -0.31 -3.05
N ILE A 43 -2.79 0.13 -2.26
CA ILE A 43 -3.36 1.49 -2.31
C ILE A 43 -3.11 2.19 -0.97
N LEU A 44 -2.39 3.30 -1.01
CA LEU A 44 -2.35 4.24 0.09
C LEU A 44 -3.68 4.95 0.18
N ALA A 45 -4.24 5.06 1.38
CA ALA A 45 -5.43 5.83 1.70
C ALA A 45 -5.29 6.47 3.09
N TYR A 46 -6.30 7.23 3.52
CA TYR A 46 -6.25 7.93 4.80
C TYR A 46 -7.25 7.38 5.81
N TRP A 47 -6.86 7.36 7.09
CA TRP A 47 -7.72 6.83 8.17
C TRP A 47 -9.09 7.50 8.25
N ALA A 48 -9.17 8.79 7.94
CA ALA A 48 -10.41 9.54 7.94
C ALA A 48 -11.44 9.03 6.91
N GLU A 49 -10.98 8.32 5.89
CA GLU A 49 -11.79 7.86 4.76
C GLU A 49 -12.07 6.35 4.81
N ARG A 50 -11.54 5.66 5.82
CA ARG A 50 -11.58 4.20 5.91
C ARG A 50 -12.99 3.63 5.83
N ASP A 51 -13.95 4.20 6.55
CA ASP A 51 -15.34 3.72 6.55
C ASP A 51 -16.01 3.92 5.17
N ALA A 52 -15.75 5.05 4.51
CA ALA A 52 -16.25 5.30 3.17
C ALA A 52 -15.67 4.31 2.15
N ILE A 53 -14.39 3.97 2.27
CA ILE A 53 -13.72 2.98 1.43
C ILE A 53 -14.32 1.59 1.65
N ILE A 54 -14.54 1.17 2.91
CA ILE A 54 -15.18 -0.12 3.23
C ILE A 54 -16.57 -0.20 2.57
N GLN A 55 -17.43 0.79 2.78
CA GLN A 55 -18.77 0.83 2.21
C GLN A 55 -18.74 0.80 0.68
N TYR A 56 -17.83 1.56 0.09
CA TYR A 56 -17.68 1.60 -1.36
C TYR A 56 -17.26 0.23 -1.93
N MET A 57 -16.24 -0.38 -1.36
CA MET A 57 -15.77 -1.70 -1.83
C MET A 57 -16.84 -2.78 -1.66
N GLN A 58 -17.60 -2.77 -0.56
CA GLN A 58 -18.73 -3.65 -0.35
C GLN A 58 -19.82 -3.42 -1.40
N SER A 59 -20.12 -2.19 -1.76
CA SER A 59 -21.13 -1.84 -2.79
C SER A 59 -20.77 -2.39 -4.18
N LEU A 60 -19.48 -2.63 -4.43
CA LEU A 60 -18.95 -3.25 -5.65
C LEU A 60 -18.92 -4.79 -5.58
N GLY A 61 -19.37 -5.38 -4.47
CA GLY A 61 -19.37 -6.83 -4.27
C GLY A 61 -18.05 -7.42 -3.79
N PHE A 62 -17.10 -6.59 -3.32
CA PHE A 62 -15.90 -7.10 -2.66
C PHE A 62 -16.22 -7.51 -1.23
N LEU A 63 -15.63 -8.62 -0.80
CA LEU A 63 -15.50 -8.99 0.60
C LEU A 63 -14.38 -8.14 1.21
N VAL A 64 -14.63 -7.53 2.38
CA VAL A 64 -13.68 -6.63 3.03
C VAL A 64 -13.21 -7.24 4.35
N TYR A 65 -11.90 -7.30 4.54
CA TYR A 65 -11.29 -7.87 5.73
C TYR A 65 -10.33 -6.88 6.37
N GLU A 66 -10.42 -6.70 7.70
CA GLU A 66 -9.42 -5.96 8.46
C GLU A 66 -8.32 -6.89 8.98
N MET A 67 -7.07 -6.43 8.88
CA MET A 67 -5.89 -7.18 9.29
C MET A 67 -5.72 -7.12 10.81
N LEU A 68 -5.86 -8.23 11.51
CA LEU A 68 -5.71 -8.27 12.98
C LEU A 68 -4.26 -8.44 13.43
N GLY A 69 -3.37 -8.86 12.52
CA GLY A 69 -2.02 -9.32 12.82
C GLY A 69 -1.99 -10.81 13.18
N GLY A 70 -0.76 -11.37 13.28
CA GLY A 70 -0.60 -12.79 13.60
C GLY A 70 -1.20 -13.76 12.57
N GLY A 71 -1.30 -13.34 11.30
CA GLY A 71 -1.91 -14.16 10.25
C GLY A 71 -3.43 -14.25 10.36
N LYS A 72 -4.10 -13.35 11.06
CA LYS A 72 -5.57 -13.32 11.19
C LYS A 72 -6.18 -12.08 10.56
N ALA A 73 -7.39 -12.24 10.03
CA ALA A 73 -8.25 -11.16 9.55
C ALA A 73 -9.68 -11.33 10.04
N HIS A 74 -10.39 -10.23 10.18
CA HIS A 74 -11.81 -10.20 10.50
C HIS A 74 -12.62 -9.74 9.28
N HIS A 75 -13.67 -10.49 8.94
CA HIS A 75 -14.58 -10.13 7.86
C HIS A 75 -15.50 -8.98 8.29
N ILE A 76 -15.33 -7.82 7.68
CA ILE A 76 -16.20 -6.66 7.91
C ILE A 76 -17.44 -6.81 7.03
N THR A 77 -18.56 -7.19 7.62
CA THR A 77 -19.86 -7.28 6.92
C THR A 77 -20.60 -5.94 6.93
N ASP A 78 -20.31 -5.08 7.88
CA ASP A 78 -20.82 -3.71 8.05
C ASP A 78 -19.78 -2.87 8.78
N VAL A 79 -19.68 -1.58 8.47
CA VAL A 79 -18.70 -0.67 9.13
C VAL A 79 -18.83 -0.63 10.64
N ARG A 80 -20.00 -1.00 11.20
CA ARG A 80 -20.24 -1.04 12.64
C ARG A 80 -19.72 -2.30 13.33
N ASN A 81 -19.38 -3.36 12.58
CA ASN A 81 -18.84 -4.59 13.16
C ASN A 81 -17.30 -4.69 13.10
N GLN A 82 -16.63 -3.57 12.83
CA GLN A 82 -15.17 -3.50 12.86
C GLN A 82 -14.65 -3.80 14.28
N ILE A 83 -13.63 -4.65 14.39
CA ILE A 83 -12.96 -4.95 15.67
C ILE A 83 -11.96 -3.83 16.01
N LYS A 84 -11.23 -3.34 14.99
CA LYS A 84 -10.18 -2.32 15.15
C LYS A 84 -10.24 -1.28 14.04
N CYS A 85 -10.64 -0.08 14.38
CA CYS A 85 -10.76 1.03 13.44
C CYS A 85 -9.42 1.56 12.87
N LYS A 86 -8.27 1.19 13.44
CA LYS A 86 -6.93 1.53 12.92
C LYS A 86 -6.15 0.28 12.47
N ARG A 87 -6.70 -0.43 11.48
CA ARG A 87 -6.06 -1.55 10.80
C ARG A 87 -6.23 -1.43 9.29
N ASN A 88 -5.20 -1.80 8.56
CA ASN A 88 -5.28 -1.94 7.12
C ASN A 88 -6.35 -2.97 6.76
N ILE A 89 -6.90 -2.83 5.57
CA ILE A 89 -7.88 -3.75 5.04
C ILE A 89 -7.39 -4.32 3.72
N PHE A 90 -7.85 -5.52 3.41
CA PHE A 90 -7.83 -5.99 2.04
C PHE A 90 -9.27 -6.29 1.56
N CYS A 91 -9.45 -6.13 0.27
CA CYS A 91 -10.71 -6.37 -0.40
C CYS A 91 -10.49 -7.43 -1.47
N CYS A 92 -11.30 -8.49 -1.46
CA CYS A 92 -11.19 -9.53 -2.46
C CYS A 92 -12.56 -9.97 -2.97
N THR A 93 -12.62 -10.49 -4.20
CA THR A 93 -13.81 -11.15 -4.71
C THR A 93 -13.87 -12.61 -4.23
N GLN A 94 -15.03 -13.24 -4.29
CA GLN A 94 -15.20 -14.65 -3.87
C GLN A 94 -14.31 -15.62 -4.67
N ASP A 95 -13.98 -15.29 -5.91
CA ASP A 95 -13.13 -16.09 -6.79
C ASP A 95 -11.65 -15.68 -6.75
N CYS A 96 -11.23 -14.97 -5.71
CA CYS A 96 -9.84 -14.55 -5.54
C CYS A 96 -8.96 -15.74 -5.10
N GLU A 97 -8.00 -16.11 -5.95
CA GLU A 97 -7.07 -17.22 -5.66
C GLU A 97 -5.86 -16.77 -4.82
N MET A 98 -5.68 -15.45 -4.61
CA MET A 98 -4.54 -14.88 -3.87
C MET A 98 -4.66 -15.07 -2.37
N VAL A 99 -5.88 -15.25 -1.85
CA VAL A 99 -6.15 -15.35 -0.42
C VAL A 99 -6.79 -16.67 -0.11
N VAL A 100 -6.20 -17.42 0.82
CA VAL A 100 -6.83 -18.60 1.44
C VAL A 100 -7.30 -18.18 2.83
N LEU A 101 -8.59 -18.34 3.07
CA LEU A 101 -9.22 -18.06 4.35
C LEU A 101 -9.60 -19.39 5.01
N THR A 102 -9.12 -19.61 6.24
CA THR A 102 -9.48 -20.76 7.06
C THR A 102 -10.21 -20.26 8.30
N GLU A 103 -11.39 -20.78 8.56
CA GLU A 103 -12.20 -20.41 9.73
C GLU A 103 -11.43 -20.68 11.03
N THR A 104 -11.65 -19.82 12.02
CA THR A 104 -11.18 -20.01 13.39
C THR A 104 -12.38 -20.36 14.29
N ASP A 105 -12.14 -20.61 15.58
CA ASP A 105 -13.21 -20.80 16.57
C ASP A 105 -13.96 -19.50 16.91
N GLU A 106 -13.47 -18.35 16.40
CA GLU A 106 -14.06 -17.02 16.62
C GLU A 106 -14.86 -16.61 15.39
N GLU A 107 -16.15 -16.30 15.55
CA GLU A 107 -17.05 -15.90 14.46
C GLU A 107 -16.51 -14.68 13.69
N GLY A 108 -16.48 -14.78 12.37
CA GLY A 108 -16.02 -13.73 11.48
C GLY A 108 -14.50 -13.56 11.43
N ILE A 109 -13.72 -14.34 12.19
CA ILE A 109 -12.26 -14.30 12.18
C ILE A 109 -11.71 -15.50 11.42
N TYR A 110 -10.73 -15.24 10.57
CA TYR A 110 -10.10 -16.19 9.67
C TYR A 110 -8.59 -16.16 9.84
N PHE A 111 -7.95 -17.33 9.75
CA PHE A 111 -6.53 -17.38 9.38
C PHE A 111 -6.40 -17.05 7.90
N ILE A 112 -5.39 -16.26 7.57
CA ILE A 112 -5.08 -15.85 6.20
C ILE A 112 -3.73 -16.40 5.76
N ASP A 113 -3.72 -16.93 4.55
CA ASP A 113 -2.51 -17.27 3.82
C ASP A 113 -2.56 -16.61 2.44
N PHE A 114 -1.49 -15.85 2.09
CA PHE A 114 -1.37 -15.19 0.80
C PHE A 114 -0.53 -16.06 -0.15
N ARG A 115 -1.13 -16.43 -1.28
CA ARG A 115 -0.44 -17.19 -2.32
C ARG A 115 0.30 -16.26 -3.27
N GLU A 116 1.52 -16.65 -3.66
CA GLU A 116 2.30 -15.96 -4.72
C GLU A 116 1.72 -16.25 -6.13
N VAL A 117 0.45 -15.99 -6.35
CA VAL A 117 -0.17 -16.07 -7.69
C VAL A 117 -0.25 -14.66 -8.27
N GLY A 118 0.23 -14.48 -9.49
CA GLY A 118 0.12 -13.18 -10.15
C GLY A 118 -1.34 -12.84 -10.43
N GLN A 119 -1.73 -11.64 -10.08
CA GLN A 119 -3.07 -11.13 -10.34
C GLN A 119 -3.26 -10.86 -11.83
N THR A 120 -4.18 -11.57 -12.48
CA THR A 120 -4.53 -11.40 -13.90
C THR A 120 -5.81 -10.62 -14.12
N LYS A 121 -6.65 -10.53 -13.10
CA LYS A 121 -7.90 -9.74 -13.06
C LYS A 121 -7.95 -8.94 -11.75
N LEU A 122 -8.74 -7.87 -11.74
CA LEU A 122 -8.92 -7.04 -10.54
C LEU A 122 -9.86 -7.74 -9.56
N ASN A 123 -9.29 -8.56 -8.69
CA ASN A 123 -10.00 -9.35 -7.68
C ASN A 123 -9.37 -9.26 -6.28
N PHE A 124 -8.30 -8.45 -6.13
CA PHE A 124 -7.66 -8.19 -4.85
C PHE A 124 -7.10 -6.76 -4.82
N ILE A 125 -7.35 -6.04 -3.74
CA ILE A 125 -6.77 -4.72 -3.45
C ILE A 125 -6.50 -4.65 -1.95
N GLU A 126 -5.30 -4.23 -1.56
CA GLU A 126 -4.97 -3.89 -0.18
C GLU A 126 -4.96 -2.38 0.02
N PHE A 127 -5.64 -1.89 1.06
CA PHE A 127 -5.62 -0.49 1.47
C PHE A 127 -4.72 -0.31 2.69
N LEU A 128 -3.67 0.47 2.51
CA LEU A 128 -2.66 0.80 3.51
C LEU A 128 -2.93 2.22 4.00
N PHE A 129 -3.51 2.32 5.20
CA PHE A 129 -3.95 3.61 5.73
C PHE A 129 -2.82 4.37 6.41
N ASN A 130 -2.84 5.68 6.19
CA ASN A 130 -1.87 6.64 6.71
C ASN A 130 -2.58 7.83 7.35
N ASP A 131 -1.87 8.53 8.22
CA ASP A 131 -2.25 9.85 8.68
C ASP A 131 -1.62 10.91 7.76
N LYS A 132 -2.30 12.04 7.62
CA LYS A 132 -1.78 13.28 7.04
C LYS A 132 -2.21 14.46 7.90
N ASP A 133 -1.43 15.53 7.88
CA ASP A 133 -1.88 16.85 8.32
C ASP A 133 -2.25 17.72 7.09
N GLU A 134 -2.38 19.04 7.29
CA GLU A 134 -2.77 19.96 6.21
C GLU A 134 -1.74 20.03 5.08
N THR A 135 -0.48 19.74 5.35
CA THR A 135 0.63 19.92 4.42
C THR A 135 1.43 18.67 4.12
N ASP A 136 1.43 17.70 5.03
CA ASP A 136 2.37 16.58 4.99
C ASP A 136 1.67 15.22 5.11
N LEU A 137 2.19 14.23 4.39
CA LEU A 137 1.97 12.82 4.63
C LEU A 137 2.86 12.37 5.81
N LEU A 138 2.25 11.77 6.82
CA LEU A 138 2.97 11.27 7.99
C LEU A 138 3.35 9.80 7.79
N TYR A 139 4.62 9.47 7.99
CA TYR A 139 5.04 8.08 7.90
C TYR A 139 4.42 7.25 9.04
N ALA A 140 3.60 6.26 8.70
CA ALA A 140 2.74 5.55 9.67
C ALA A 140 3.49 4.88 10.84
N ARG A 141 4.78 4.53 10.65
CA ARG A 141 5.60 3.89 11.70
C ARG A 141 6.30 4.89 12.62
N ARG A 142 6.43 6.16 12.18
CA ARG A 142 7.04 7.24 12.96
C ARG A 142 6.61 8.60 12.39
N HIS A 143 5.60 9.24 12.97
CA HIS A 143 5.02 10.49 12.48
C HIS A 143 6.00 11.68 12.48
N ALA A 144 7.14 11.59 13.20
CA ALA A 144 8.21 12.58 13.09
C ALA A 144 8.89 12.59 11.72
N VAL A 145 8.80 11.50 10.96
CA VAL A 145 9.21 11.42 9.56
C VAL A 145 8.00 11.74 8.70
N LYS A 146 8.09 12.81 7.93
CA LYS A 146 7.01 13.31 7.11
C LYS A 146 7.51 13.88 5.80
N LEU A 147 6.66 13.94 4.80
CA LEU A 147 6.95 14.45 3.47
C LEU A 147 5.78 15.31 3.00
N ALA A 148 6.09 16.49 2.46
CA ALA A 148 5.04 17.37 1.94
C ALA A 148 4.13 16.62 0.96
N LEU A 149 2.80 16.78 1.07
CA LEU A 149 1.82 16.07 0.23
C LEU A 149 2.11 16.24 -1.26
N SER A 150 2.54 17.44 -1.67
CA SER A 150 2.94 17.72 -3.06
C SER A 150 4.14 16.92 -3.56
N ASP A 151 4.99 16.44 -2.65
CA ASP A 151 6.16 15.61 -2.96
C ASP A 151 5.86 14.12 -2.72
N ALA A 152 4.96 13.83 -1.78
CA ALA A 152 4.58 12.47 -1.41
C ALA A 152 3.67 11.80 -2.44
N ILE A 153 2.73 12.57 -3.03
CA ILE A 153 1.78 12.05 -4.02
C ILE A 153 2.12 12.63 -5.40
N LEU A 154 2.64 11.78 -6.24
CA LEU A 154 3.03 12.10 -7.62
C LEU A 154 2.01 11.57 -8.61
N TYR A 155 2.11 11.97 -9.88
CA TYR A 155 1.17 11.57 -10.93
C TYR A 155 1.88 11.08 -12.18
N SER A 156 1.38 9.99 -12.75
CA SER A 156 1.81 9.46 -14.05
C SER A 156 0.58 9.22 -14.93
N GLY A 157 0.42 10.01 -15.98
CA GLY A 157 -0.76 9.93 -16.86
C GLY A 157 -2.10 10.13 -16.11
N GLY A 158 -2.11 10.99 -15.07
CA GLY A 158 -3.28 11.24 -14.23
C GLY A 158 -3.53 10.19 -13.13
N ILE A 159 -2.66 9.20 -12.97
CA ILE A 159 -2.75 8.18 -11.92
C ILE A 159 -1.90 8.62 -10.73
N PRO A 160 -2.50 8.78 -9.52
CA PRO A 160 -1.77 9.15 -8.31
C PRO A 160 -0.95 7.96 -7.79
N TYR A 161 0.30 8.22 -7.37
CA TYR A 161 1.15 7.21 -6.76
C TYR A 161 2.05 7.81 -5.68
N LEU A 162 2.40 7.00 -4.70
CA LEU A 162 3.31 7.36 -3.61
C LEU A 162 4.72 7.53 -4.15
N SER A 163 5.39 8.61 -3.77
CA SER A 163 6.75 8.93 -4.21
C SER A 163 7.73 7.79 -3.90
N PRO A 164 8.77 7.59 -4.74
CA PRO A 164 9.68 6.47 -4.58
C PRO A 164 10.42 6.49 -3.25
N GLU A 165 10.82 7.67 -2.74
CA GLU A 165 11.51 7.79 -1.45
C GLU A 165 10.66 7.31 -0.28
N MET A 166 9.36 7.63 -0.26
CA MET A 166 8.45 7.16 0.77
C MET A 166 8.16 5.67 0.61
N CYS A 167 7.98 5.17 -0.63
CA CYS A 167 7.83 3.74 -0.90
C CYS A 167 9.04 2.94 -0.40
N LEU A 168 10.25 3.42 -0.68
CA LEU A 168 11.50 2.77 -0.25
C LEU A 168 11.64 2.80 1.27
N LEU A 169 11.22 3.88 1.94
CA LEU A 169 11.21 3.93 3.40
C LEU A 169 10.29 2.86 4.00
N TYR A 170 9.11 2.60 3.40
CA TYR A 170 8.26 1.48 3.83
C TYR A 170 8.91 0.13 3.60
N LYS A 171 9.62 -0.06 2.51
CA LYS A 171 10.32 -1.31 2.16
C LYS A 171 11.59 -1.55 2.98
N SER A 172 12.18 -0.51 3.55
CA SER A 172 13.43 -0.60 4.31
C SER A 172 13.37 -1.52 5.52
N THR A 173 12.18 -1.82 6.04
CA THR A 173 12.01 -2.70 7.21
C THR A 173 12.25 -4.19 6.91
N ASP A 174 12.30 -4.58 5.64
CA ASP A 174 12.55 -5.97 5.22
C ASP A 174 13.29 -5.98 3.87
N THR A 175 14.55 -5.58 3.88
CA THR A 175 15.37 -5.47 2.65
C THR A 175 15.62 -6.79 1.95
N GLU A 176 15.41 -7.91 2.64
CA GLU A 176 15.60 -9.26 2.09
C GLU A 176 14.32 -9.79 1.39
N ARG A 177 13.18 -9.11 1.57
CA ARG A 177 11.95 -9.48 0.87
C ARG A 177 12.15 -9.40 -0.64
N LYS A 178 11.74 -10.47 -1.32
CA LYS A 178 11.85 -10.62 -2.77
C LYS A 178 11.34 -9.39 -3.52
N GLY A 179 12.19 -8.82 -4.38
CA GLY A 179 11.88 -7.65 -5.19
C GLY A 179 12.17 -6.29 -4.54
N TYR A 180 12.38 -6.21 -3.21
CA TYR A 180 12.63 -4.93 -2.55
C TYR A 180 13.99 -4.32 -2.91
N GLN A 181 15.03 -5.15 -3.00
CA GLN A 181 16.33 -4.66 -3.47
C GLN A 181 16.28 -4.18 -4.92
N SER A 182 15.58 -4.91 -5.80
CA SER A 182 15.38 -4.50 -7.20
C SER A 182 14.59 -3.18 -7.30
N ASP A 183 13.54 -3.03 -6.48
CA ASP A 183 12.77 -1.79 -6.41
C ASP A 183 13.66 -0.61 -5.97
N TYR A 184 14.54 -0.83 -4.97
CA TYR A 184 15.51 0.17 -4.51
C TYR A 184 16.49 0.57 -5.61
N ASP A 185 17.14 -0.39 -6.26
CA ASP A 185 18.14 -0.14 -7.28
C ASP A 185 17.54 0.63 -8.47
N ASN A 186 16.35 0.21 -8.93
CA ASN A 186 15.63 0.84 -10.02
C ASN A 186 15.18 2.26 -9.69
N ALA A 187 14.63 2.48 -8.49
CA ALA A 187 14.20 3.81 -8.06
C ALA A 187 15.40 4.74 -7.85
N MET A 188 16.45 4.28 -7.15
CA MET A 188 17.67 5.06 -6.92
C MET A 188 18.32 5.54 -8.22
N ALA A 189 18.27 4.75 -9.29
CA ALA A 189 18.80 5.15 -10.60
C ALA A 189 18.08 6.37 -11.20
N ARG A 190 16.82 6.61 -10.84
CA ARG A 190 15.94 7.64 -11.40
C ARG A 190 15.62 8.79 -10.43
N MET A 191 15.70 8.56 -9.12
CA MET A 191 15.46 9.58 -8.10
C MET A 191 16.43 10.75 -8.26
N ASN A 192 15.89 11.97 -8.09
CA ASN A 192 16.71 13.18 -8.05
C ASN A 192 17.43 13.33 -6.68
N GLN A 193 18.32 14.32 -6.61
CA GLN A 193 19.14 14.52 -5.40
C GLN A 193 18.30 14.85 -4.15
N ARG A 194 17.19 15.58 -4.29
CA ARG A 194 16.28 15.91 -3.17
C ARG A 194 15.63 14.66 -2.61
N GLN A 195 15.10 13.80 -3.45
CA GLN A 195 14.48 12.52 -3.07
C GLN A 195 15.47 11.58 -2.38
N ARG A 196 16.68 11.45 -2.93
CA ARG A 196 17.74 10.62 -2.33
C ARG A 196 18.17 11.16 -0.96
N ARG A 197 18.29 12.49 -0.82
CA ARG A 197 18.63 13.13 0.46
C ARG A 197 17.53 12.86 1.49
N TRP A 198 16.26 13.10 1.12
CA TRP A 198 15.15 12.85 2.02
C TRP A 198 15.12 11.39 2.51
N LEU A 199 15.30 10.43 1.62
CA LEU A 199 15.36 9.00 1.98
C LEU A 199 16.52 8.72 2.95
N SER A 200 17.70 9.26 2.68
CA SER A 200 18.89 9.10 3.54
C SER A 200 18.63 9.66 4.94
N ASP A 201 18.07 10.87 5.04
CA ASP A 201 17.74 11.50 6.32
C ASP A 201 16.68 10.70 7.07
N ALA A 202 15.64 10.23 6.39
CA ALA A 202 14.61 9.39 6.97
C ALA A 202 15.14 8.04 7.46
N LEU A 203 16.02 7.38 6.70
CA LEU A 203 16.69 6.15 7.12
C LEU A 203 17.56 6.39 8.37
N THR A 204 18.27 7.50 8.43
CA THR A 204 19.09 7.86 9.62
C THR A 204 18.22 8.01 10.87
N ILE A 205 17.03 8.62 10.73
CA ILE A 205 16.07 8.75 11.84
C ILE A 205 15.52 7.38 12.26
N MET A 206 15.24 6.51 11.28
CA MET A 206 14.63 5.20 11.54
C MET A 206 15.64 4.17 12.07
N TYR A 207 16.87 4.25 11.62
CA TYR A 207 17.92 3.26 11.87
C TYR A 207 19.23 3.95 12.34
N PRO A 208 19.28 4.50 13.56
CA PRO A 208 20.45 5.23 14.06
C PRO A 208 21.71 4.37 14.13
N GLU A 209 21.57 3.05 14.24
CA GLU A 209 22.68 2.07 14.24
C GLU A 209 23.16 1.70 12.83
N GLY A 210 22.55 2.27 11.78
CA GLY A 210 22.85 1.99 10.38
C GLY A 210 21.83 1.13 9.68
N HIS A 211 21.85 1.20 8.35
CA HIS A 211 20.94 0.44 7.49
C HIS A 211 21.60 0.11 6.16
N LYS A 212 21.28 -1.06 5.57
CA LYS A 212 21.85 -1.55 4.31
C LYS A 212 21.76 -0.54 3.15
N TRP A 213 20.71 0.26 3.10
CA TRP A 213 20.48 1.26 2.04
C TRP A 213 21.02 2.66 2.36
N MET A 214 21.73 2.82 3.47
CA MET A 214 22.45 4.06 3.76
C MET A 214 23.80 4.03 3.06
N PRO A 215 24.28 5.17 2.48
CA PRO A 215 25.65 5.26 2.01
C PRO A 215 26.62 5.03 3.17
N LEU A 216 27.68 4.27 2.91
CA LEU A 216 28.81 4.08 3.84
C LEU A 216 29.56 5.40 4.04
#